data_351fdde0bf11b6ab30f7d57f94abe8cb
#
_entry.id   351fdde0bf11b6ab30f7d57f94abe8cb
#
_cell.length_a   1.000
_cell.length_b   1.000
_cell.length_c   1.000
_cell.angle_alpha   90.00
_cell.angle_beta   90.00
_cell.angle_gamma   90.00
#
_symmetry.space_group_name_H-M   'P 1'
#
loop_
_entity.id
_entity.type
_entity.pdbx_description
1 polymer ?
#
loop_
_entity_poly.entity_id
_entity_poly.type
_entity_poly.pdbx_seq_one_letter_code
_entity_poly.pdbx_strand_id
1 'polypeptide(L)'
;DRIFTRRYVYKLKRSAVTGEVYRFKARMIVRGFQMEKCVVFDDSFSPTPGLAVGRFMLSLAVANDYELHACDIEQAFLQADKLPEGVNGRYFIQPPPGSPDANDRDVVYEVRRPLYGNPSSPRALHKTLDSYF
;
A
#
# COMPACT_ATOMS: atom_id res chain seq x y z
N ASP A 1 20.54 10.29 1.62
CA ASP A 1 19.09 10.58 1.67
C ASP A 1 18.55 10.76 0.26
N ARG A 2 17.41 10.15 -0.04
CA ARG A 2 16.83 10.19 -1.38
C ARG A 2 15.44 10.82 -1.33
N ILE A 3 15.15 11.71 -2.26
CA ILE A 3 13.87 12.41 -2.39
C ILE A 3 13.15 11.84 -3.61
N PHE A 4 11.95 11.29 -3.40
CA PHE A 4 11.13 10.73 -4.45
C PHE A 4 9.95 11.62 -4.79
N THR A 5 9.52 11.55 -6.03
CA THR A 5 8.31 12.23 -6.46
C THR A 5 7.06 11.42 -6.09
N ARG A 6 5.94 12.08 -6.00
CA ARG A 6 4.63 11.50 -5.68
C ARG A 6 3.59 12.00 -6.70
N ARG A 7 2.44 11.36 -6.73
CA ARG A 7 1.26 11.82 -7.48
C ARG A 7 -0.02 11.42 -6.77
N TYR A 8 -1.11 12.12 -7.08
CA TYR A 8 -2.45 11.66 -6.73
C TYR A 8 -3.03 10.81 -7.86
N VAL A 9 -3.73 9.75 -7.48
CA VAL A 9 -4.57 8.94 -8.36
C VAL A 9 -6.00 9.12 -7.90
N TYR A 10 -6.83 9.64 -8.78
CA TYR A 10 -8.24 9.90 -8.53
C TYR A 10 -9.09 8.83 -9.19
N LYS A 11 -10.13 8.38 -8.49
CA LYS A 11 -11.12 7.45 -9.01
C LYS A 11 -12.51 7.85 -8.57
N LEU A 12 -13.42 7.93 -9.54
CA LEU A 12 -14.85 8.06 -9.30
C LEU A 12 -15.44 6.65 -9.14
N LYS A 13 -16.12 6.40 -8.03
CA LYS A 13 -16.90 5.18 -7.87
C LYS A 13 -18.35 5.47 -8.26
N ARG A 14 -18.85 4.65 -9.17
CA ARG A 14 -20.23 4.72 -9.66
C ARG A 14 -20.99 3.49 -9.20
N SER A 15 -22.29 3.67 -8.93
CA SER A 15 -23.20 2.56 -8.71
C SER A 15 -23.28 1.70 -9.97
N ALA A 16 -23.20 0.40 -9.83
CA ALA A 16 -23.37 -0.53 -10.94
C ALA A 16 -24.81 -0.55 -11.48
N VAL A 17 -25.78 -0.14 -10.66
CA VAL A 17 -27.21 -0.13 -10.99
C VAL A 17 -27.64 1.18 -11.59
N THR A 18 -27.31 2.32 -10.95
CA THR A 18 -27.81 3.65 -11.35
C THR A 18 -26.79 4.43 -12.20
N GLY A 19 -25.51 4.03 -12.23
CA GLY A 19 -24.43 4.77 -12.88
C GLY A 19 -24.01 6.06 -12.16
N GLU A 20 -24.72 6.45 -11.11
CA GLU A 20 -24.43 7.67 -10.36
C GLU A 20 -23.14 7.59 -9.57
N VAL A 21 -22.44 8.72 -9.45
CA VAL A 21 -21.22 8.82 -8.65
C VAL A 21 -21.60 8.89 -7.17
N TYR A 22 -21.20 7.89 -6.39
CA TYR A 22 -21.46 7.88 -4.95
C TYR A 22 -20.23 8.14 -4.10
N ARG A 23 -19.01 8.03 -4.69
CA ARG A 23 -17.77 8.27 -3.94
C ARG A 23 -16.64 8.77 -4.83
N PHE A 24 -15.97 9.81 -4.36
CA PHE A 24 -14.69 10.28 -4.88
C PHE A 24 -13.57 9.62 -4.08
N LYS A 25 -12.59 9.04 -4.76
CA LYS A 25 -11.44 8.41 -4.12
C LYS A 25 -10.15 9.04 -4.63
N ALA A 26 -9.35 9.57 -3.71
CA ALA A 26 -8.01 10.06 -3.99
C ALA A 26 -7.01 9.18 -3.24
N ARG A 27 -5.92 8.81 -3.91
CA ARG A 27 -4.78 8.13 -3.28
C ARG A 27 -3.51 8.87 -3.64
N MET A 28 -2.74 9.24 -2.64
CA MET A 28 -1.37 9.65 -2.85
C MET A 28 -0.51 8.39 -3.03
N ILE A 29 0.29 8.38 -4.09
CA ILE A 29 1.23 7.30 -4.38
C ILE A 29 2.62 7.87 -4.59
N VAL A 30 3.62 7.15 -4.09
CA VAL A 30 5.02 7.42 -4.40
C VAL A 30 5.36 6.79 -5.75
N ARG A 31 6.21 7.43 -6.54
CA ARG A 31 6.66 6.87 -7.81
C ARG A 31 7.75 5.83 -7.56
N GLY A 32 7.35 4.61 -7.18
CA GLY A 32 8.25 3.52 -6.81
C GLY A 32 9.20 3.06 -7.91
N PHE A 33 8.91 3.36 -9.18
CA PHE A 33 9.84 3.08 -10.29
C PHE A 33 11.15 3.89 -10.21
N GLN A 34 11.19 4.95 -9.39
CA GLN A 34 12.40 5.71 -9.10
C GLN A 34 13.26 5.05 -8.02
N MET A 35 12.75 3.99 -7.38
CA MET A 35 13.42 3.28 -6.31
C MET A 35 14.18 2.08 -6.88
N GLU A 36 15.50 2.06 -6.68
CA GLU A 36 16.35 0.97 -7.12
C GLU A 36 16.41 -0.14 -6.09
N LYS A 37 16.26 -1.38 -6.54
CA LYS A 37 16.45 -2.57 -5.70
C LYS A 37 17.89 -2.64 -5.18
N CYS A 38 18.07 -3.18 -3.97
CA CYS A 38 19.33 -3.28 -3.23
C CYS A 38 19.97 -1.93 -2.86
N VAL A 39 19.32 -0.81 -3.18
CA VAL A 39 19.78 0.54 -2.84
C VAL A 39 18.77 1.23 -1.92
N VAL A 40 17.47 1.09 -2.24
CA VAL A 40 16.38 1.71 -1.48
C VAL A 40 15.56 0.64 -0.74
N PHE A 41 15.44 -0.53 -1.33
CA PHE A 41 14.74 -1.67 -0.73
C PHE A 41 15.40 -2.99 -1.16
N ASP A 42 15.38 -4.00 -0.30
CA ASP A 42 15.95 -5.31 -0.58
C ASP A 42 14.94 -6.25 -1.20
N ASP A 43 13.76 -6.29 -0.62
CA ASP A 43 12.73 -7.26 -0.98
C ASP A 43 11.35 -6.59 -1.08
N SER A 44 10.66 -6.91 -2.15
CA SER A 44 9.29 -6.46 -2.41
C SER A 44 8.28 -7.62 -2.38
N PHE A 45 8.76 -8.85 -2.15
CA PHE A 45 7.90 -10.03 -2.18
C PHE A 45 6.88 -9.99 -1.04
N SER A 46 5.64 -10.20 -1.40
CA SER A 46 4.53 -10.45 -0.47
C SER A 46 3.68 -11.57 -1.05
N PRO A 47 3.48 -12.68 -0.34
CA PRO A 47 2.67 -13.77 -0.84
C PRO A 47 1.23 -13.31 -1.03
N THR A 48 0.68 -13.65 -2.18
CA THR A 48 -0.75 -13.47 -2.48
C THR A 48 -1.28 -14.81 -2.94
N PRO A 49 -2.30 -15.37 -2.29
CA PRO A 49 -2.83 -16.67 -2.68
C PRO A 49 -3.39 -16.61 -4.10
N GLY A 50 -3.04 -17.61 -4.90
CA GLY A 50 -3.60 -17.77 -6.23
C GLY A 50 -5.08 -18.14 -6.19
N LEU A 51 -5.79 -17.90 -7.28
CA LEU A 51 -7.22 -18.19 -7.39
C LEU A 51 -7.56 -19.66 -7.09
N ALA A 52 -6.66 -20.59 -7.46
CA ALA A 52 -6.84 -22.03 -7.17
C ALA A 52 -6.87 -22.31 -5.66
N VAL A 53 -6.01 -21.66 -4.88
CA VAL A 53 -5.99 -21.78 -3.41
C VAL A 53 -7.29 -21.25 -2.82
N GLY A 54 -7.77 -20.09 -3.28
CA GLY A 54 -9.05 -19.52 -2.83
C GLY A 54 -10.22 -20.48 -3.11
N ARG A 55 -10.28 -21.04 -4.33
CA ARG A 55 -11.32 -22.03 -4.69
C ARG A 55 -11.24 -23.30 -3.84
N PHE A 56 -10.03 -23.80 -3.60
CA PHE A 56 -9.81 -24.97 -2.74
C PHE A 56 -10.32 -24.71 -1.31
N MET A 57 -9.99 -23.57 -0.73
CA MET A 57 -10.44 -23.18 0.62
C MET A 57 -11.96 -23.08 0.70
N LEU A 58 -12.61 -22.50 -0.32
CA LEU A 58 -14.07 -22.46 -0.39
C LEU A 58 -14.70 -23.85 -0.47
N SER A 59 -14.14 -24.73 -1.30
CA SER A 59 -14.61 -26.13 -1.41
C SER A 59 -14.44 -26.89 -0.10
N LEU A 60 -13.33 -26.69 0.60
CA LEU A 60 -13.07 -27.30 1.90
C LEU A 60 -14.06 -26.82 2.96
N ALA A 61 -14.36 -25.52 2.96
CA ALA A 61 -15.34 -24.94 3.88
C ALA A 61 -16.74 -25.53 3.67
N VAL A 62 -17.18 -25.65 2.42
CA VAL A 62 -18.47 -26.27 2.09
C VAL A 62 -18.50 -27.75 2.49
N ALA A 63 -17.42 -28.50 2.22
CA ALA A 63 -17.37 -29.93 2.54
C ALA A 63 -17.40 -30.23 4.04
N ASN A 64 -16.98 -29.29 4.88
CA ASN A 64 -16.90 -29.45 6.33
C ASN A 64 -17.89 -28.56 7.10
N ASP A 65 -18.80 -27.90 6.40
CA ASP A 65 -19.77 -26.96 7.00
C ASP A 65 -19.11 -25.85 7.84
N TYR A 66 -17.99 -25.29 7.35
CA TYR A 66 -17.29 -24.21 8.04
C TYR A 66 -17.92 -22.86 7.70
N GLU A 67 -18.02 -22.01 8.70
CA GLU A 67 -18.37 -20.60 8.47
C GLU A 67 -17.22 -19.84 7.80
N LEU A 68 -17.58 -18.98 6.87
CA LEU A 68 -16.63 -18.12 6.15
C LEU A 68 -16.78 -16.67 6.60
N HIS A 69 -15.69 -16.09 7.02
CA HIS A 69 -15.62 -14.68 7.37
C HIS A 69 -14.71 -13.93 6.40
N ALA A 70 -15.13 -12.74 6.00
CA ALA A 70 -14.31 -11.85 5.17
C ALA A 70 -14.06 -10.54 5.91
N CYS A 71 -12.83 -10.06 5.86
CA CYS A 71 -12.47 -8.77 6.41
C CYS A 71 -11.68 -7.96 5.37
N ASP A 72 -11.78 -6.64 5.46
CA ASP A 72 -10.97 -5.70 4.68
C ASP A 72 -10.23 -4.77 5.63
N ILE A 73 -8.95 -4.57 5.39
CA ILE A 73 -8.14 -3.65 6.18
C ILE A 73 -8.13 -2.31 5.47
N GLU A 74 -8.84 -1.34 6.04
CA GLU A 74 -8.83 0.00 5.48
C GLU A 74 -7.42 0.59 5.49
N GLN A 75 -6.98 1.11 4.33
CA GLN A 75 -5.67 1.73 4.16
C GLN A 75 -4.51 0.83 4.62
N ALA A 76 -4.58 -0.48 4.34
CA ALA A 76 -3.72 -1.53 4.87
C ALA A 76 -2.23 -1.15 4.97
N PHE A 77 -1.63 -0.56 3.90
CA PHE A 77 -0.23 -0.17 3.95
C PHE A 77 0.08 0.88 5.02
N LEU A 78 -0.84 1.81 5.28
CA LEU A 78 -0.64 2.84 6.30
C LEU A 78 -0.80 2.29 7.73
N GLN A 79 -1.45 1.13 7.86
CA GLN A 79 -1.60 0.42 9.14
C GLN A 79 -0.39 -0.47 9.45
N ALA A 80 0.40 -0.81 8.43
CA ALA A 80 1.60 -1.60 8.65
C ALA A 80 2.61 -0.89 9.56
N ASP A 81 3.47 -1.67 10.18
CA ASP A 81 4.56 -1.17 11.00
C ASP A 81 5.50 -0.27 10.19
N LYS A 82 6.41 0.40 10.91
CA LYS A 82 7.41 1.23 10.28
C LYS A 82 8.14 0.44 9.20
N LEU A 83 8.40 1.11 8.08
CA LEU A 83 9.30 0.53 7.09
C LEU A 83 10.62 0.16 7.76
N PRO A 84 11.16 -1.04 7.47
CA PRO A 84 12.52 -1.33 7.87
C PRO A 84 13.41 -0.19 7.33
N GLU A 85 14.37 0.24 8.13
CA GLU A 85 15.38 1.17 7.66
C GLU A 85 15.98 0.55 6.39
N GLY A 86 15.86 1.25 5.29
CA GLY A 86 16.38 0.77 4.00
C GLY A 86 17.88 0.53 4.10
N VAL A 87 18.42 -0.26 3.18
CA VAL A 87 19.85 -0.62 3.13
C VAL A 87 20.76 0.62 3.22
N ASN A 88 20.25 1.79 2.84
CA ASN A 88 20.98 3.06 2.81
C ASN A 88 20.24 4.23 3.50
N GLY A 89 19.42 3.98 4.52
CA GLY A 89 18.85 5.03 5.34
C GLY A 89 17.41 5.43 5.01
N ARG A 90 17.05 6.63 5.48
CA ARG A 90 15.72 7.20 5.36
C ARG A 90 15.44 7.68 3.94
N TYR A 91 14.19 7.64 3.52
CA TYR A 91 13.79 8.24 2.27
C TYR A 91 12.68 9.27 2.45
N PHE A 92 12.63 10.21 1.55
CA PHE A 92 11.81 11.40 1.64
C PHE A 92 10.97 11.58 0.38
N ILE A 93 9.87 12.28 0.51
CA ILE A 93 9.05 12.70 -0.61
C ILE A 93 8.91 14.20 -0.64
N GLN A 94 8.72 14.76 -1.81
CA GLN A 94 8.32 16.14 -1.94
C GLN A 94 6.96 16.37 -1.28
N PRO A 95 6.69 17.53 -0.67
CA PRO A 95 5.39 17.85 -0.11
C PRO A 95 4.27 17.68 -1.13
N PRO A 96 3.16 17.02 -0.78
CA PRO A 96 2.07 16.78 -1.72
C PRO A 96 1.34 18.08 -2.09
N PRO A 97 0.78 18.20 -3.31
CA PRO A 97 -0.04 19.33 -3.69
C PRO A 97 -1.20 19.51 -2.70
N GLY A 98 -1.42 20.74 -2.27
CA GLY A 98 -2.44 21.08 -1.28
C GLY A 98 -1.99 20.96 0.18
N SER A 99 -0.75 20.50 0.45
CA SER A 99 -0.15 20.66 1.78
C SER A 99 0.32 22.10 2.01
N PRO A 100 0.47 22.54 3.26
CA PRO A 100 1.00 23.87 3.56
C PRO A 100 2.33 24.17 2.86
N ASP A 101 3.19 23.17 2.77
CA ASP A 101 4.55 23.27 2.22
C ASP A 101 4.64 22.90 0.73
N ALA A 102 3.52 22.81 0.02
CA ALA A 102 3.46 22.30 -1.35
C ALA A 102 4.36 23.06 -2.34
N ASN A 103 4.58 24.35 -2.10
CA ASN A 103 5.37 25.23 -2.94
C ASN A 103 6.78 25.52 -2.36
N ASP A 104 7.08 24.97 -1.18
CA ASP A 104 8.38 25.13 -0.55
C ASP A 104 9.34 24.05 -1.09
N ARG A 105 10.43 24.48 -1.73
CA ARG A 105 11.43 23.59 -2.33
C ARG A 105 12.45 23.08 -1.32
N ASP A 106 12.54 23.72 -0.17
CA ASP A 106 13.49 23.40 0.88
C ASP A 106 12.92 22.42 1.91
N VAL A 107 11.60 22.12 1.80
CA VAL A 107 10.90 21.18 2.68
C VAL A 107 10.72 19.83 1.99
N VAL A 108 11.00 18.76 2.73
CA VAL A 108 10.74 17.37 2.34
C VAL A 108 10.09 16.62 3.50
N TYR A 109 9.24 15.65 3.18
CA TYR A 109 8.57 14.82 4.17
C TYR A 109 9.23 13.45 4.29
N GLU A 110 9.66 13.11 5.48
CA GLU A 110 10.18 11.76 5.77
C GLU A 110 9.06 10.73 5.70
N VAL A 111 9.29 9.66 4.96
CA VAL A 111 8.35 8.53 4.87
C VAL A 111 8.68 7.52 5.94
N ARG A 112 7.89 7.48 7.00
CA ARG A 112 8.09 6.60 8.15
C ARG A 112 7.26 5.31 8.08
N ARG A 113 6.18 5.31 7.31
CA ARG A 113 5.30 4.16 7.14
C ARG A 113 5.12 3.80 5.67
N PRO A 114 4.76 2.55 5.36
CA PRO A 114 4.50 2.13 4.00
C PRO A 114 3.47 3.01 3.31
N LEU A 115 3.77 3.43 2.08
CA LEU A 115 2.87 4.19 1.22
C LEU A 115 2.55 3.40 -0.05
N TYR A 116 1.42 3.73 -0.65
CA TYR A 116 1.07 3.20 -1.97
C TYR A 116 2.13 3.58 -2.99
N GLY A 117 2.50 2.62 -3.84
CA GLY A 117 3.50 2.79 -4.88
C GLY A 117 4.95 2.53 -4.45
N ASN A 118 5.21 2.39 -3.16
CA ASN A 118 6.51 1.94 -2.68
C ASN A 118 6.63 0.40 -2.84
N PRO A 119 7.66 -0.11 -3.51
CA PRO A 119 7.85 -1.55 -3.74
C PRO A 119 7.93 -2.40 -2.47
N SER A 120 8.43 -1.86 -1.37
CA SER A 120 8.54 -2.59 -0.10
C SER A 120 7.26 -2.58 0.75
N SER A 121 6.25 -1.78 0.39
CA SER A 121 5.02 -1.69 1.18
C SER A 121 4.26 -3.01 1.32
N PRO A 122 4.10 -3.85 0.27
CA PRO A 122 3.46 -5.16 0.41
C PRO A 122 4.20 -6.07 1.39
N ARG A 123 5.52 -6.07 1.35
CA ARG A 123 6.36 -6.86 2.26
C ARG A 123 6.22 -6.40 3.71
N ALA A 124 6.21 -5.09 3.95
CA ALA A 124 6.02 -4.53 5.29
C ALA A 124 4.67 -4.91 5.87
N LEU A 125 3.60 -4.81 5.07
CA LEU A 125 2.26 -5.23 5.49
C LEU A 125 2.22 -6.74 5.81
N HIS A 126 2.83 -7.57 4.97
CA HIS A 126 2.87 -9.02 5.22
C HIS A 126 3.56 -9.34 6.55
N LYS A 127 4.73 -8.74 6.81
CA LYS A 127 5.43 -8.92 8.10
C LYS A 127 4.60 -8.47 9.30
N THR A 128 3.88 -7.35 9.16
CA THR A 128 2.97 -6.89 10.22
C THR A 128 1.86 -7.91 10.46
N LEU A 129 1.23 -8.42 9.40
CA LEU A 129 0.17 -9.43 9.53
C LEU A 129 0.69 -10.72 10.15
N ASP A 130 1.86 -11.22 9.73
CA ASP A 130 2.49 -12.41 10.31
C ASP A 130 2.76 -12.29 11.82
N SER A 131 2.92 -11.07 12.33
CA SER A 131 3.13 -10.86 13.76
C SER A 131 1.85 -10.97 14.59
N TYR A 132 0.67 -10.97 13.95
CA TYR A 132 -0.63 -11.11 14.62
C TYR A 132 -1.18 -12.53 14.56
N PHE A 133 -0.66 -13.39 13.70
CA PHE A 133 -1.07 -14.78 13.50
C PHE A 133 0.04 -15.76 13.86
#